data_cdb5c81d83b2095a4a9d1e60b6942e26
#
_entry.id   cdb5c81d83b2095a4a9d1e60b6942e26
#
_cell.length_a   1.000
_cell.length_b   1.000
_cell.length_c   1.000
_cell.angle_alpha   90.00
_cell.angle_beta   90.00
_cell.angle_gamma   90.00
#
_symmetry.space_group_name_H-M   'P 1'
#
loop_
_entity.id
_entity.type
_entity.pdbx_description
1 polymer ?
#
loop_
_entity_poly.entity_id
_entity_poly.type
_entity_poly.pdbx_seq_one_letter_code
_entity_poly.pdbx_strand_id
1 'polypeptide(L)'
;RSVGHFYRAWKKYRLPVQYEMDRRNRFLPLLLSLTGLGMAGLRGRLGAIDDESIARLAGLLRQRPMSAEALQRVLGSYFSERVEIEQFVGRWYVLPPAQRSQLGAGRLTLGRDALVGERVWQCNLRIRVRIGPLPRARYLAFLPRGELAAALGKLLFLATGGQLEHEIRPMLRAADVVPCVLGRASGCRLGHDSFLLTRPS
;
A
#
# COMPACT_ATOMS: atom_id res chain seq x y z
N ARG A 1 30.34 -19.52 39.78
CA ARG A 1 31.21 -18.73 38.83
C ARG A 1 30.70 -18.72 37.38
N SER A 2 30.05 -19.76 36.85
CA SER A 2 29.57 -19.84 35.49
C SER A 2 28.44 -18.82 35.16
N VAL A 3 27.52 -18.55 36.07
CA VAL A 3 26.41 -17.57 35.87
C VAL A 3 26.91 -16.15 35.63
N GLY A 4 28.01 -15.75 36.31
CA GLY A 4 28.62 -14.43 36.11
C GLY A 4 29.24 -14.24 34.72
N HIS A 5 29.80 -15.32 34.13
CA HIS A 5 30.32 -15.28 32.76
C HIS A 5 29.20 -15.23 31.73
N PHE A 6 28.10 -15.93 31.98
CA PHE A 6 26.91 -15.89 31.13
C PHE A 6 26.30 -14.49 31.12
N TYR A 7 26.17 -13.86 32.29
CA TYR A 7 25.63 -12.50 32.42
C TYR A 7 26.54 -11.45 31.76
N ARG A 8 27.88 -11.61 31.86
CA ARG A 8 28.83 -10.71 31.18
C ARG A 8 28.78 -10.88 29.67
N ALA A 9 28.69 -12.11 29.15
CA ALA A 9 28.51 -12.36 27.72
C ALA A 9 27.19 -11.79 27.23
N TRP A 10 26.09 -12.02 27.94
CA TRP A 10 24.78 -11.48 27.60
C TRP A 10 24.76 -9.94 27.59
N LYS A 11 25.40 -9.29 28.56
CA LYS A 11 25.52 -7.84 28.64
C LYS A 11 26.42 -7.26 27.52
N LYS A 12 27.48 -7.97 27.15
CA LYS A 12 28.41 -7.57 26.05
C LYS A 12 27.71 -7.59 24.67
N TYR A 13 26.81 -8.55 24.47
CA TYR A 13 26.10 -8.71 23.19
C TYR A 13 24.69 -8.07 23.21
N ARG A 14 24.31 -7.44 24.31
CA ARG A 14 23.10 -6.66 24.38
C ARG A 14 23.32 -5.37 23.60
N LEU A 15 22.68 -5.25 22.44
CA LEU A 15 22.63 -3.99 21.70
C LEU A 15 22.05 -2.93 22.63
N PRO A 16 22.79 -1.87 22.99
CA PRO A 16 22.21 -0.76 23.73
C PRO A 16 21.19 -0.08 22.78
N VAL A 17 19.93 -0.44 22.93
CA VAL A 17 18.83 0.18 22.21
C VAL A 17 18.56 1.54 22.86
N GLN A 18 19.43 2.49 22.64
CA GLN A 18 19.16 3.90 22.86
C GLN A 18 18.68 4.49 21.54
N TYR A 19 17.38 4.53 21.37
CA TYR A 19 16.75 5.19 20.24
C TYR A 19 16.56 6.67 20.59
N GLU A 20 17.48 7.49 20.14
CA GLU A 20 17.27 8.93 20.08
C GLU A 20 16.68 9.26 18.72
N MET A 21 15.55 9.96 18.66
CA MET A 21 14.88 10.38 17.43
C MET A 21 15.68 11.42 16.62
N ASP A 22 16.97 11.52 16.82
CA ASP A 22 17.84 12.40 16.05
C ASP A 22 18.26 11.74 14.74
N ARG A 23 18.27 12.51 13.64
CA ARG A 23 18.74 12.10 12.30
C ARG A 23 20.17 11.57 12.29
N ARG A 24 20.97 11.84 13.32
CA ARG A 24 22.33 11.34 13.51
C ARG A 24 22.38 9.98 14.19
N ASN A 25 21.25 9.41 14.58
CA ASN A 25 21.22 8.15 15.29
C ASN A 25 21.77 7.01 14.42
N ARG A 26 22.79 6.33 14.92
CA ARG A 26 23.40 5.15 14.27
C ARG A 26 22.44 3.95 14.18
N PHE A 27 21.36 3.95 14.96
CA PHE A 27 20.40 2.88 15.00
C PHE A 27 19.39 2.93 13.84
N LEU A 28 19.06 4.12 13.35
CA LEU A 28 18.14 4.30 12.22
C LEU A 28 18.59 3.53 10.95
N PRO A 29 19.87 3.60 10.53
CA PRO A 29 20.36 2.81 9.40
C PRO A 29 20.20 1.29 9.57
N LEU A 30 20.38 0.79 10.81
CA LEU A 30 20.22 -0.63 11.10
C LEU A 30 18.76 -1.07 10.96
N LEU A 31 17.81 -0.27 11.44
CA LEU A 31 16.38 -0.53 11.25
C LEU A 31 16.00 -0.48 9.77
N LEU A 32 16.49 0.53 9.03
CA LEU A 32 16.26 0.63 7.60
C LEU A 32 16.88 -0.54 6.82
N SER A 33 17.98 -1.11 7.29
CA SER A 33 18.59 -2.30 6.67
C SER A 33 17.65 -3.51 6.70
N LEU A 34 16.78 -3.62 7.72
CA LEU A 34 15.77 -4.69 7.78
C LEU A 34 14.76 -4.61 6.63
N THR A 35 14.50 -3.41 6.11
CA THR A 35 13.59 -3.17 4.98
C THR A 35 14.31 -3.18 3.62
N GLY A 36 15.62 -3.32 3.60
CA GLY A 36 16.46 -3.19 2.41
C GLY A 36 16.85 -1.75 2.05
N LEU A 37 16.47 -0.74 2.85
CA LEU A 37 16.73 0.68 2.63
C LEU A 37 17.93 1.22 3.44
N GLY A 38 18.76 0.33 4.00
CA GLY A 38 19.90 0.70 4.85
C GLY A 38 21.03 1.43 4.14
N MET A 39 21.14 1.33 2.81
CA MET A 39 22.19 2.01 2.04
C MET A 39 22.00 3.52 2.07
N ALA A 40 23.09 4.26 2.30
CA ALA A 40 23.05 5.72 2.37
C ALA A 40 22.45 6.38 1.11
N GLY A 41 22.69 5.80 -0.07
CA GLY A 41 22.12 6.27 -1.35
C GLY A 41 20.62 6.05 -1.54
N LEU A 42 19.96 5.26 -0.67
CA LEU A 42 18.51 5.00 -0.72
C LEU A 42 17.72 5.83 0.28
N ARG A 43 18.39 6.47 1.24
CA ARG A 43 17.77 7.30 2.26
C ARG A 43 17.19 8.56 1.67
N GLY A 44 16.03 8.98 2.17
CA GLY A 44 15.34 10.19 1.72
C GLY A 44 14.76 10.09 0.30
N ARG A 45 14.97 9.00 -0.43
CA ARG A 45 14.46 8.85 -1.81
C ARG A 45 12.96 8.57 -1.90
N LEU A 46 12.34 8.16 -0.83
CA LEU A 46 10.90 7.92 -0.80
C LEU A 46 10.07 9.22 -0.79
N GLY A 47 10.73 10.38 -0.61
CA GLY A 47 10.14 11.71 -0.78
C GLY A 47 8.90 11.99 0.08
N ALA A 48 7.78 11.35 -0.22
CA ALA A 48 6.53 11.50 0.53
C ALA A 48 6.47 10.72 1.85
N ILE A 49 7.49 9.89 2.15
CA ILE A 49 7.54 9.04 3.35
C ILE A 49 8.84 9.31 4.07
N ASP A 50 8.72 9.58 5.36
CA ASP A 50 9.86 9.80 6.23
C ASP A 50 10.55 8.48 6.60
N ASP A 51 11.89 8.47 6.59
CA ASP A 51 12.70 7.28 6.90
C ASP A 51 12.45 6.75 8.32
N GLU A 52 12.14 7.64 9.27
CA GLU A 52 11.82 7.24 10.66
C GLU A 52 10.50 6.46 10.72
N SER A 53 9.52 6.87 9.93
CA SER A 53 8.24 6.15 9.81
C SER A 53 8.43 4.75 9.25
N ILE A 54 9.33 4.58 8.27
CA ILE A 54 9.69 3.27 7.72
C ILE A 54 10.42 2.44 8.78
N ALA A 55 11.34 3.03 9.53
CA ALA A 55 12.08 2.34 10.56
C ALA A 55 11.16 1.80 11.67
N ARG A 56 10.13 2.57 12.07
CA ARG A 56 9.09 2.09 13.01
C ARG A 56 8.34 0.85 12.50
N LEU A 57 8.14 0.77 11.20
CA LEU A 57 7.42 -0.32 10.54
C LEU A 57 8.36 -1.42 10.01
N ALA A 58 9.66 -1.31 10.25
CA ALA A 58 10.67 -2.21 9.66
C ALA A 58 10.42 -3.69 9.96
N GLY A 59 9.96 -4.01 11.17
CA GLY A 59 9.64 -5.38 11.56
C GLY A 59 8.52 -6.00 10.72
N LEU A 60 7.50 -5.21 10.36
CA LEU A 60 6.41 -5.65 9.49
C LEU A 60 6.82 -5.66 8.03
N LEU A 61 7.55 -4.63 7.58
CA LEU A 61 8.01 -4.51 6.19
C LEU A 61 9.05 -5.55 5.80
N ARG A 62 9.73 -6.18 6.78
CA ARG A 62 10.65 -7.29 6.55
C ARG A 62 9.95 -8.57 6.08
N GLN A 63 8.69 -8.78 6.44
CA GLN A 63 7.96 -10.00 6.09
C GLN A 63 7.76 -10.09 4.57
N ARG A 64 8.31 -11.15 3.95
CA ARG A 64 8.18 -11.41 2.52
C ARG A 64 7.83 -12.90 2.31
N PRO A 65 6.72 -13.21 1.65
CA PRO A 65 5.66 -12.30 1.18
C PRO A 65 4.89 -11.67 2.33
N MET A 66 4.39 -10.43 2.12
CA MET A 66 3.61 -9.73 3.13
C MET A 66 2.16 -10.22 3.12
N SER A 67 1.64 -10.59 4.31
CA SER A 67 0.22 -10.94 4.44
C SER A 67 -0.67 -9.70 4.34
N ALA A 68 -1.95 -9.90 3.97
CA ALA A 68 -2.92 -8.79 3.94
C ALA A 68 -3.09 -8.13 5.31
N GLU A 69 -3.05 -8.92 6.38
CA GLU A 69 -3.13 -8.40 7.75
C GLU A 69 -1.91 -7.56 8.13
N ALA A 70 -0.70 -8.00 7.75
CA ALA A 70 0.52 -7.22 7.97
C ALA A 70 0.47 -5.90 7.18
N LEU A 71 0.02 -5.94 5.92
CA LEU A 71 -0.15 -4.75 5.10
C LEU A 71 -1.19 -3.79 5.70
N GLN A 72 -2.33 -4.32 6.19
CA GLN A 72 -3.35 -3.54 6.87
C GLN A 72 -2.78 -2.83 8.12
N ARG A 73 -1.99 -3.52 8.93
CA ARG A 73 -1.32 -2.96 10.11
C ARG A 73 -0.30 -1.88 9.75
N VAL A 74 0.49 -2.09 8.70
CA VAL A 74 1.46 -1.11 8.19
C VAL A 74 0.75 0.17 7.78
N LEU A 75 -0.27 0.07 6.93
CA LEU A 75 -1.01 1.22 6.44
C LEU A 75 -1.80 1.91 7.56
N GLY A 76 -2.48 1.13 8.40
CA GLY A 76 -3.25 1.65 9.54
C GLY A 76 -2.36 2.40 10.53
N SER A 77 -1.17 1.87 10.85
CA SER A 77 -0.21 2.52 11.74
C SER A 77 0.39 3.79 11.13
N TYR A 78 0.69 3.78 9.83
CA TYR A 78 1.29 4.94 9.16
C TYR A 78 0.31 6.11 9.03
N PHE A 79 -0.91 5.83 8.56
CA PHE A 79 -1.92 6.87 8.33
C PHE A 79 -2.77 7.19 9.56
N SER A 80 -2.68 6.37 10.63
CA SER A 80 -3.53 6.45 11.83
C SER A 80 -5.03 6.38 11.48
N GLU A 81 -5.37 5.58 10.46
CA GLU A 81 -6.72 5.39 9.96
C GLU A 81 -7.07 3.91 9.90
N ARG A 82 -8.36 3.61 9.95
CA ARG A 82 -8.84 2.24 9.72
C ARG A 82 -8.60 1.87 8.25
N VAL A 83 -7.88 0.78 8.03
CA VAL A 83 -7.59 0.25 6.71
C VAL A 83 -8.10 -1.18 6.65
N GLU A 84 -8.74 -1.55 5.56
CA GLU A 84 -9.18 -2.91 5.25
C GLU A 84 -8.62 -3.34 3.91
N ILE A 85 -8.08 -4.55 3.83
CA ILE A 85 -7.53 -5.13 2.60
C ILE A 85 -8.44 -6.25 2.13
N GLU A 86 -9.06 -6.06 0.97
CA GLU A 86 -9.82 -7.08 0.26
C GLU A 86 -8.91 -7.75 -0.77
N GLN A 87 -8.72 -9.05 -0.63
CA GLN A 87 -7.90 -9.86 -1.54
C GLN A 87 -8.76 -10.44 -2.66
N PHE A 88 -8.10 -10.91 -3.71
CA PHE A 88 -8.74 -11.61 -4.84
C PHE A 88 -9.81 -10.78 -5.55
N VAL A 89 -9.55 -9.50 -5.73
CA VAL A 89 -10.45 -8.60 -6.45
C VAL A 89 -10.33 -8.86 -7.95
N GLY A 90 -11.35 -9.54 -8.49
CA GLY A 90 -11.37 -9.93 -9.89
C GLY A 90 -11.51 -8.76 -10.86
N ARG A 91 -10.85 -8.89 -12.02
CA ARG A 91 -10.94 -7.96 -13.15
C ARG A 91 -10.78 -8.68 -14.48
N TRP A 92 -11.45 -8.16 -15.49
CA TRP A 92 -11.24 -8.56 -16.86
C TRP A 92 -10.01 -7.87 -17.46
N TYR A 93 -9.06 -8.66 -17.93
CA TYR A 93 -7.89 -8.18 -18.65
C TYR A 93 -8.03 -8.49 -20.13
N VAL A 94 -7.75 -7.51 -20.98
CA VAL A 94 -7.75 -7.67 -22.44
C VAL A 94 -6.48 -8.40 -22.84
N LEU A 95 -6.64 -9.51 -23.58
CA LEU A 95 -5.51 -10.26 -24.12
C LEU A 95 -4.94 -9.55 -25.37
N PRO A 96 -3.63 -9.35 -25.44
CA PRO A 96 -2.99 -8.90 -26.68
C PRO A 96 -3.31 -9.85 -27.82
N PRO A 97 -3.50 -9.37 -29.06
CA PRO A 97 -3.82 -10.22 -30.23
C PRO A 97 -2.89 -11.41 -30.42
N ALA A 98 -1.60 -11.23 -30.11
CA ALA A 98 -0.57 -12.28 -30.21
C ALA A 98 -0.75 -13.43 -29.21
N GLN A 99 -1.52 -13.23 -28.14
CA GLN A 99 -1.78 -14.23 -27.09
C GLN A 99 -3.15 -14.90 -27.24
N ARG A 100 -3.97 -14.43 -28.17
CA ARG A 100 -5.30 -15.01 -28.44
C ARG A 100 -5.15 -16.26 -29.30
N SER A 101 -5.87 -17.32 -28.96
CA SER A 101 -5.94 -18.51 -29.79
C SER A 101 -6.79 -18.24 -31.02
N GLN A 102 -6.27 -18.57 -32.19
CA GLN A 102 -6.97 -18.45 -33.47
C GLN A 102 -7.07 -19.84 -34.13
N LEU A 103 -8.24 -20.16 -34.67
CA LEU A 103 -8.44 -21.38 -35.47
C LEU A 103 -7.48 -21.41 -36.62
N GLY A 104 -6.71 -22.51 -36.79
CA GLY A 104 -5.73 -22.65 -37.84
C GLY A 104 -4.31 -22.08 -37.55
N ALA A 105 -4.12 -21.34 -36.45
CA ALA A 105 -2.81 -20.94 -35.97
C ALA A 105 -2.34 -21.95 -34.93
N GLY A 106 -1.19 -22.58 -35.07
CA GLY A 106 -0.67 -23.74 -34.35
C GLY A 106 -0.56 -23.68 -32.79
N ARG A 107 -1.32 -22.85 -32.14
CA ARG A 107 -1.41 -22.71 -30.66
C ARG A 107 -2.83 -22.95 -30.17
N LEU A 108 -3.30 -24.19 -30.23
CA LEU A 108 -4.65 -24.58 -29.85
C LEU A 108 -4.68 -25.90 -29.08
N THR A 109 -3.71 -26.10 -28.18
CA THR A 109 -3.71 -27.28 -27.32
C THR A 109 -4.57 -27.01 -26.09
N LEU A 110 -5.73 -27.70 -26.02
CA LEU A 110 -6.65 -27.58 -24.92
C LEU A 110 -5.95 -27.95 -23.59
N GLY A 111 -6.13 -27.13 -22.57
CA GLY A 111 -5.52 -27.34 -21.26
C GLY A 111 -4.04 -26.90 -21.15
N ARG A 112 -3.43 -26.41 -22.24
CA ARG A 112 -2.03 -25.97 -22.23
C ARG A 112 -1.85 -24.51 -22.67
N ASP A 113 -2.32 -24.14 -23.86
CA ASP A 113 -2.12 -22.83 -24.46
C ASP A 113 -3.37 -22.24 -25.16
N ALA A 114 -4.49 -22.95 -25.10
CA ALA A 114 -5.76 -22.49 -25.69
C ALA A 114 -6.41 -21.43 -24.79
N LEU A 115 -6.27 -20.13 -25.17
CA LEU A 115 -6.99 -19.01 -24.57
C LEU A 115 -8.06 -18.51 -25.54
N VAL A 116 -9.30 -18.92 -25.31
CA VAL A 116 -10.45 -18.56 -26.14
C VAL A 116 -11.06 -17.25 -25.65
N GLY A 117 -11.15 -16.28 -26.56
CA GLY A 117 -11.75 -14.97 -26.31
C GLY A 117 -10.75 -13.83 -26.21
N GLU A 118 -11.28 -12.61 -26.06
CA GLU A 118 -10.50 -11.38 -26.05
C GLU A 118 -10.09 -10.95 -24.64
N ARG A 119 -10.68 -11.53 -23.62
CA ARG A 119 -10.50 -11.14 -22.21
C ARG A 119 -10.37 -12.36 -21.34
N VAL A 120 -9.55 -12.23 -20.30
CA VAL A 120 -9.40 -13.23 -19.25
C VAL A 120 -9.77 -12.62 -17.91
N TRP A 121 -10.52 -13.39 -17.10
CA TRP A 121 -10.82 -13.00 -15.72
C TRP A 121 -9.69 -13.42 -14.81
N GLN A 122 -9.10 -12.45 -14.07
CA GLN A 122 -8.06 -12.74 -13.10
C GLN A 122 -8.42 -12.08 -11.77
N CYS A 123 -8.26 -12.82 -10.68
CA CYS A 123 -8.53 -12.37 -9.31
C CYS A 123 -7.27 -12.31 -8.43
N ASN A 124 -6.16 -12.91 -8.87
CA ASN A 124 -4.94 -13.03 -8.09
C ASN A 124 -3.96 -11.85 -8.22
N LEU A 125 -4.20 -10.94 -9.17
CA LEU A 125 -3.30 -9.82 -9.45
C LEU A 125 -3.68 -8.52 -8.75
N ARG A 126 -4.83 -8.47 -8.08
CA ARG A 126 -5.39 -7.22 -7.56
C ARG A 126 -5.85 -7.33 -6.13
N ILE A 127 -5.53 -6.29 -5.36
CA ILE A 127 -6.07 -6.06 -4.02
C ILE A 127 -6.84 -4.74 -3.99
N ARG A 128 -7.84 -4.66 -3.12
CA ARG A 128 -8.57 -3.43 -2.85
C ARG A 128 -8.26 -2.94 -1.45
N VAL A 129 -7.83 -1.69 -1.35
CA VAL A 129 -7.50 -1.02 -0.10
C VAL A 129 -8.63 -0.04 0.23
N ARG A 130 -9.40 -0.33 1.28
CA ARG A 130 -10.43 0.55 1.81
C ARG A 130 -9.86 1.32 2.99
N ILE A 131 -10.02 2.65 3.00
CA ILE A 131 -9.49 3.52 4.06
C ILE A 131 -10.63 4.37 4.61
N GLY A 132 -10.85 4.33 5.90
CA GLY A 132 -11.87 5.14 6.56
C GLY A 132 -12.87 4.36 7.40
N PRO A 133 -13.96 5.04 7.81
CA PRO A 133 -14.55 6.29 7.31
C PRO A 133 -13.73 7.53 7.67
N LEU A 134 -13.45 8.39 6.69
CA LEU A 134 -12.58 9.56 6.77
C LEU A 134 -13.38 10.86 6.88
N PRO A 135 -12.91 11.89 7.61
CA PRO A 135 -13.41 13.24 7.48
C PRO A 135 -13.07 13.82 6.11
N ARG A 136 -13.86 14.80 5.62
CA ARG A 136 -13.75 15.34 4.26
C ARG A 136 -12.32 15.78 3.89
N ALA A 137 -11.63 16.48 4.76
CA ALA A 137 -10.27 16.97 4.48
C ALA A 137 -9.30 15.81 4.22
N ARG A 138 -9.35 14.76 5.05
CA ARG A 138 -8.52 13.56 4.89
C ARG A 138 -8.90 12.76 3.66
N TYR A 139 -10.22 12.64 3.38
CA TYR A 139 -10.72 11.99 2.18
C TYR A 139 -10.13 12.62 0.91
N LEU A 140 -10.16 13.95 0.80
CA LEU A 140 -9.61 14.68 -0.34
C LEU A 140 -8.10 14.49 -0.50
N ALA A 141 -7.36 14.35 0.62
CA ALA A 141 -5.92 14.10 0.60
C ALA A 141 -5.56 12.69 0.07
N PHE A 142 -6.47 11.71 0.18
CA PHE A 142 -6.28 10.37 -0.40
C PHE A 142 -6.73 10.26 -1.86
N LEU A 143 -7.44 11.25 -2.41
CA LEU A 143 -7.82 11.25 -3.82
C LEU A 143 -6.60 11.42 -4.74
N PRO A 144 -6.71 11.05 -6.03
CA PRO A 144 -5.63 11.24 -7.00
C PRO A 144 -5.11 12.69 -7.00
N ARG A 145 -3.79 12.85 -6.96
CA ARG A 145 -3.05 14.11 -6.78
C ARG A 145 -3.11 14.71 -5.37
N GLY A 146 -3.70 14.01 -4.39
CA GLY A 146 -3.63 14.40 -2.98
C GLY A 146 -2.28 14.02 -2.36
N GLU A 147 -1.92 14.71 -1.28
CA GLU A 147 -0.64 14.51 -0.59
C GLU A 147 -0.46 13.09 -0.05
N LEU A 148 -1.52 12.51 0.51
CA LEU A 148 -1.50 11.17 1.09
C LEU A 148 -1.56 10.07 0.03
N ALA A 149 -2.09 10.35 -1.16
CA ALA A 149 -2.17 9.37 -2.25
C ALA A 149 -0.77 8.95 -2.74
N ALA A 150 0.18 9.89 -2.82
CA ALA A 150 1.56 9.60 -3.22
C ALA A 150 2.28 8.72 -2.18
N ALA A 151 2.12 9.01 -0.89
CA ALA A 151 2.68 8.21 0.19
C ALA A 151 2.08 6.80 0.23
N LEU A 152 0.76 6.69 0.05
CA LEU A 152 0.04 5.41 -0.01
C LEU A 152 0.56 4.54 -1.17
N GLY A 153 0.68 5.09 -2.37
CA GLY A 153 1.20 4.37 -3.54
C GLY A 153 2.62 3.85 -3.31
N LYS A 154 3.50 4.65 -2.71
CA LYS A 154 4.87 4.24 -2.39
C LYS A 154 4.94 3.14 -1.33
N LEU A 155 4.13 3.24 -0.25
CA LEU A 155 4.05 2.19 0.77
C LEU A 155 3.53 0.88 0.20
N LEU A 156 2.48 0.92 -0.62
CA LEU A 156 1.95 -0.24 -1.31
C LEU A 156 3.00 -0.87 -2.23
N PHE A 157 3.70 -0.07 -3.01
CA PHE A 157 4.79 -0.55 -3.88
C PHE A 157 5.91 -1.19 -3.06
N LEU A 158 6.34 -0.55 -1.97
CA LEU A 158 7.37 -1.10 -1.08
C LEU A 158 6.92 -2.41 -0.44
N ALA A 159 5.68 -2.52 -0.04
CA ALA A 159 5.13 -3.69 0.63
C ALA A 159 4.91 -4.88 -0.31
N THR A 160 4.39 -4.64 -1.53
CA THR A 160 4.04 -5.69 -2.50
C THR A 160 5.13 -5.97 -3.53
N GLY A 161 6.18 -5.13 -3.56
CA GLY A 161 7.24 -5.23 -4.58
C GLY A 161 6.76 -4.89 -5.99
N GLY A 162 5.63 -4.18 -6.13
CA GLY A 162 5.05 -3.80 -7.41
C GLY A 162 4.39 -4.94 -8.20
N GLN A 163 4.22 -6.11 -7.57
CA GLN A 163 3.66 -7.30 -8.24
C GLN A 163 2.13 -7.30 -8.31
N LEU A 164 1.47 -6.50 -7.47
CA LEU A 164 0.03 -6.43 -7.37
C LEU A 164 -0.50 -5.09 -7.86
N GLU A 165 -1.63 -5.11 -8.55
CA GLU A 165 -2.42 -3.91 -8.79
C GLU A 165 -3.17 -3.50 -7.52
N HIS A 166 -3.29 -2.19 -7.30
CA HIS A 166 -3.95 -1.66 -6.12
C HIS A 166 -5.17 -0.82 -6.53
N GLU A 167 -6.33 -1.20 -6.04
CA GLU A 167 -7.54 -0.39 -6.11
C GLU A 167 -7.73 0.33 -4.77
N ILE A 168 -7.58 1.65 -4.75
CA ILE A 168 -7.71 2.45 -3.54
C ILE A 168 -9.13 2.99 -3.46
N ARG A 169 -9.83 2.72 -2.35
CA ARG A 169 -11.18 3.21 -2.05
C ARG A 169 -11.20 3.94 -0.72
N PRO A 170 -10.93 5.24 -0.70
CA PRO A 170 -11.20 6.03 0.48
C PRO A 170 -12.71 6.10 0.72
N MET A 171 -13.13 6.02 1.98
CA MET A 171 -14.54 6.08 2.39
C MET A 171 -14.78 7.38 3.15
N LEU A 172 -15.69 8.20 2.67
CA LEU A 172 -16.08 9.45 3.32
C LEU A 172 -17.09 9.15 4.45
N ARG A 173 -17.02 9.88 5.55
CA ARG A 173 -18.04 9.83 6.60
C ARG A 173 -19.37 10.33 6.05
N ALA A 174 -20.47 9.67 6.39
CA ALA A 174 -21.80 10.04 5.93
C ALA A 174 -22.17 11.50 6.28
N ALA A 175 -21.77 11.96 7.48
CA ALA A 175 -22.02 13.33 7.93
C ALA A 175 -21.26 14.40 7.12
N ASP A 176 -20.18 14.03 6.42
CA ASP A 176 -19.32 14.94 5.68
C ASP A 176 -19.61 14.94 4.18
N VAL A 177 -20.68 14.25 3.75
CA VAL A 177 -21.11 14.21 2.37
C VAL A 177 -21.77 15.54 2.01
N VAL A 178 -21.24 16.22 0.99
CA VAL A 178 -21.77 17.48 0.48
C VAL A 178 -22.30 17.25 -0.94
N PRO A 179 -23.50 17.76 -1.27
CA PRO A 179 -24.04 17.63 -2.61
C PRO A 179 -23.15 18.34 -3.63
N CYS A 180 -22.96 17.71 -4.77
CA CYS A 180 -22.24 18.35 -5.88
C CYS A 180 -23.17 19.33 -6.59
N VAL A 181 -22.74 20.60 -6.69
CA VAL A 181 -23.42 21.63 -7.45
C VAL A 181 -22.61 21.92 -8.71
N LEU A 182 -23.24 21.82 -9.88
CA LEU A 182 -22.61 22.15 -11.16
C LEU A 182 -22.47 23.69 -11.24
N GLY A 183 -21.22 24.16 -11.17
CA GLY A 183 -20.92 25.59 -11.27
C GLY A 183 -19.40 25.84 -11.16
N ARG A 184 -18.95 27.03 -11.53
CA ARG A 184 -17.52 27.42 -11.51
C ARG A 184 -16.85 27.35 -10.13
N ALA A 185 -17.63 27.39 -9.06
CA ALA A 185 -17.11 27.36 -7.68
C ALA A 185 -17.06 25.95 -7.04
N SER A 186 -17.71 24.94 -7.63
CA SER A 186 -17.72 23.60 -7.09
C SER A 186 -16.50 22.82 -7.59
N GLY A 187 -15.46 22.73 -6.77
CA GLY A 187 -14.28 21.92 -7.06
C GLY A 187 -14.52 20.40 -7.01
N CYS A 188 -15.75 19.93 -7.29
CA CYS A 188 -16.08 18.50 -7.29
C CYS A 188 -15.39 17.78 -8.45
N ARG A 189 -14.84 16.60 -8.16
CA ARG A 189 -14.21 15.73 -9.15
C ARG A 189 -15.16 14.61 -9.52
N LEU A 190 -15.56 14.55 -10.79
CA LEU A 190 -16.45 13.49 -11.28
C LEU A 190 -15.86 12.09 -11.00
N GLY A 191 -16.69 11.21 -10.43
CA GLY A 191 -16.28 9.85 -10.07
C GLY A 191 -15.46 9.71 -8.78
N HIS A 192 -15.18 10.82 -8.08
CA HIS A 192 -14.42 10.78 -6.82
C HIS A 192 -15.18 11.38 -5.64
N ASP A 193 -15.55 12.66 -5.70
CA ASP A 193 -16.21 13.39 -4.62
C ASP A 193 -17.53 14.06 -5.05
N SER A 194 -18.06 13.66 -6.22
CA SER A 194 -19.36 14.11 -6.70
C SER A 194 -20.46 13.19 -6.17
N PHE A 195 -21.19 13.66 -5.15
CA PHE A 195 -22.33 12.94 -4.56
C PHE A 195 -23.65 13.60 -4.96
N LEU A 196 -24.61 12.77 -5.38
CA LEU A 196 -25.99 13.19 -5.59
C LEU A 196 -26.78 12.88 -4.32
N LEU A 197 -27.28 13.90 -3.65
CA LEU A 197 -28.16 13.73 -2.51
C LEU A 197 -29.60 13.90 -2.99
N THR A 198 -30.42 12.86 -2.83
CA THR A 198 -31.84 12.86 -3.24
C THR A 198 -32.76 13.44 -2.18
N ARG A 199 -32.30 13.55 -0.91
CA ARG A 199 -33.04 14.22 0.18
C ARG A 199 -32.04 14.92 1.10
N PRO A 200 -32.36 16.16 1.55
CA PRO A 200 -31.66 16.72 2.69
C PRO A 200 -31.97 15.83 3.90
N SER A 201 -30.97 15.30 4.57
CA SER A 201 -31.10 14.61 5.85
C SER A 201 -31.37 15.60 6.95
#